data_aa2b767c0bf5ad34e69c96797dea7949
#
_entry.id   aa2b767c0bf5ad34e69c96797dea7949
#
_cell.length_a   1.000
_cell.length_b   1.000
_cell.length_c   1.000
_cell.angle_alpha   90.00
_cell.angle_beta   90.00
_cell.angle_gamma   90.00
#
_symmetry.space_group_name_H-M   'P 1'
#
loop_
_entity.id
_entity.type
_entity.pdbx_description
1 polymer ?
#
loop_
_entity_poly.entity_id
_entity_poly.type
_entity_poly.pdbx_seq_one_letter_code
_entity_poly.pdbx_strand_id
1 'polypeptide(L)'
;MRAILSKAPGLPDTLVLEDVPSPTPGKGEIVVSVKAVGVNFPDFLIIQDMYQYKPQRPFSPGGEISGVVKAVGDGVTSFKVGDKVFGSTGAGGMAEEILVPANRMNALPDYMPFDEAAALLMTYGTSHYALKDRGHIKPGEKLLVLGAAGGVGLAAVELGVAMGAEVIAAASSQDKVDFCISKGAHKGFVYPENPLSRDQR
;
A
#
# COMPACT_ATOMS: atom_id res chain seq x y z
N MET A 1 -4.47 4.32 -24.02
CA MET A 1 -4.68 3.44 -22.87
C MET A 1 -5.81 3.97 -22.01
N ARG A 2 -6.51 3.11 -21.28
CA ARG A 2 -7.56 3.54 -20.36
C ARG A 2 -6.96 3.90 -19.00
N ALA A 3 -7.49 4.93 -18.36
CA ALA A 3 -7.13 5.33 -17.00
C ALA A 3 -8.35 5.85 -16.24
N ILE A 4 -8.39 5.57 -14.95
CA ILE A 4 -9.33 6.22 -14.02
C ILE A 4 -8.71 7.56 -13.60
N LEU A 5 -9.43 8.66 -13.76
CA LEU A 5 -8.93 10.02 -13.52
C LEU A 5 -9.71 10.75 -12.44
N SER A 6 -8.99 11.41 -11.55
CA SER A 6 -9.50 12.46 -10.67
C SER A 6 -9.30 13.82 -11.35
N LYS A 7 -10.38 14.46 -11.78
CA LYS A 7 -10.38 15.78 -12.46
C LYS A 7 -10.64 16.94 -11.51
N ALA A 8 -11.34 16.66 -10.42
CA ALA A 8 -11.63 17.59 -9.32
C ALA A 8 -11.56 16.85 -7.98
N PRO A 9 -11.41 17.56 -6.85
CA PRO A 9 -11.56 16.96 -5.53
C PRO A 9 -12.95 16.37 -5.36
N GLY A 10 -13.04 15.14 -4.85
CA GLY A 10 -14.34 14.48 -4.63
C GLY A 10 -14.22 13.05 -4.13
N LEU A 11 -15.38 12.44 -3.90
CA LEU A 11 -15.52 11.04 -3.52
C LEU A 11 -15.27 10.10 -4.72
N PRO A 12 -15.17 8.79 -4.54
CA PRO A 12 -14.88 7.84 -5.62
C PRO A 12 -15.86 7.90 -6.82
N ASP A 13 -17.09 8.28 -6.61
CA ASP A 13 -18.12 8.46 -7.65
C ASP A 13 -17.84 9.63 -8.62
N THR A 14 -16.90 10.52 -8.27
CA THR A 14 -16.45 11.61 -9.15
C THR A 14 -15.31 11.19 -10.09
N LEU A 15 -14.77 9.99 -9.92
CA LEU A 15 -13.74 9.46 -10.80
C LEU A 15 -14.33 9.07 -12.15
N VAL A 16 -13.57 9.32 -13.22
CA VAL A 16 -13.98 9.02 -14.58
C VAL A 16 -13.01 8.07 -15.28
N LEU A 17 -13.53 7.14 -16.07
CA LEU A 17 -12.71 6.28 -16.92
C LEU A 17 -12.58 6.96 -18.30
N GLU A 18 -11.34 7.21 -18.73
CA GLU A 18 -11.06 7.87 -20.01
C GLU A 18 -9.91 7.22 -20.76
N ASP A 19 -9.88 7.44 -22.06
CA ASP A 19 -8.74 7.14 -22.90
C ASP A 19 -7.73 8.28 -22.86
N VAL A 20 -6.49 7.94 -22.52
CA VAL A 20 -5.36 8.88 -22.47
C VAL A 20 -4.19 8.35 -23.31
N PRO A 21 -3.27 9.20 -23.77
CA PRO A 21 -2.08 8.75 -24.47
C PRO A 21 -1.24 7.79 -23.63
N SER A 22 -0.68 6.77 -24.24
CA SER A 22 0.35 5.92 -23.60
C SER A 22 1.59 6.74 -23.33
N PRO A 23 2.20 6.64 -22.12
CA PRO A 23 3.40 7.38 -21.79
C PRO A 23 4.63 6.83 -22.54
N THR A 24 5.63 7.69 -22.75
CA THR A 24 6.93 7.31 -23.30
C THR A 24 7.99 7.55 -22.24
N PRO A 25 8.91 6.59 -21.99
CA PRO A 25 9.89 6.74 -20.93
C PRO A 25 11.01 7.69 -21.33
N GLY A 26 11.33 8.62 -20.43
CA GLY A 26 12.53 9.46 -20.50
C GLY A 26 13.74 8.79 -19.86
N LYS A 27 14.81 9.57 -19.67
CA LYS A 27 16.06 9.09 -19.05
C LYS A 27 15.82 8.63 -17.61
N GLY A 28 16.20 7.39 -17.30
CA GLY A 28 16.05 6.79 -15.97
C GLY A 28 14.64 6.31 -15.63
N GLU A 29 13.71 6.33 -16.59
CA GLU A 29 12.31 5.93 -16.41
C GLU A 29 11.98 4.64 -17.15
N ILE A 30 10.93 3.98 -16.69
CA ILE A 30 10.33 2.83 -17.36
C ILE A 30 8.81 3.03 -17.49
N VAL A 31 8.23 2.42 -18.49
CA VAL A 31 6.77 2.26 -18.60
C VAL A 31 6.42 0.85 -18.15
N VAL A 32 5.49 0.74 -17.22
CA VAL A 32 4.98 -0.53 -16.71
C VAL A 32 3.57 -0.75 -17.21
N SER A 33 3.31 -1.90 -17.84
CA SER A 33 1.96 -2.41 -18.08
C SER A 33 1.43 -2.97 -16.76
N VAL A 34 0.47 -2.27 -16.15
CA VAL A 34 -0.06 -2.58 -14.83
C VAL A 34 -0.88 -3.87 -14.88
N LYS A 35 -0.61 -4.79 -13.97
CA LYS A 35 -1.34 -6.05 -13.80
C LYS A 35 -2.21 -6.05 -12.55
N ALA A 36 -1.75 -5.38 -11.50
CA ALA A 36 -2.54 -5.13 -10.29
C ALA A 36 -2.17 -3.78 -9.68
N VAL A 37 -3.14 -3.16 -9.03
CA VAL A 37 -3.00 -1.93 -8.26
C VAL A 37 -3.59 -2.14 -6.87
N GLY A 38 -2.83 -1.83 -5.84
CA GLY A 38 -3.31 -1.82 -4.47
C GLY A 38 -4.16 -0.57 -4.22
N VAL A 39 -5.37 -0.77 -3.68
CA VAL A 39 -6.23 0.33 -3.23
C VAL A 39 -6.00 0.54 -1.74
N ASN A 40 -5.49 1.69 -1.39
CA ASN A 40 -5.11 2.03 -0.02
C ASN A 40 -5.91 3.24 0.50
N PHE A 41 -6.02 3.39 1.82
CA PHE A 41 -6.72 4.53 2.42
C PHE A 41 -6.15 5.91 1.99
N PRO A 42 -4.84 6.09 1.81
CA PRO A 42 -4.31 7.30 1.19
C PRO A 42 -4.90 7.65 -0.17
N ASP A 43 -5.21 6.69 -1.04
CA ASP A 43 -5.82 6.98 -2.34
C ASP A 43 -7.18 7.66 -2.19
N PHE A 44 -7.99 7.19 -1.22
CA PHE A 44 -9.27 7.79 -0.88
C PHE A 44 -9.13 9.23 -0.36
N LEU A 45 -8.08 9.52 0.40
CA LEU A 45 -7.80 10.87 0.90
C LEU A 45 -7.22 11.78 -0.21
N ILE A 46 -6.36 11.25 -1.08
CA ILE A 46 -5.70 11.99 -2.15
C ILE A 46 -6.73 12.55 -3.15
N ILE A 47 -7.72 11.76 -3.53
CA ILE A 47 -8.75 12.23 -4.48
C ILE A 47 -9.63 13.36 -3.90
N GLN A 48 -9.65 13.54 -2.58
CA GLN A 48 -10.38 14.57 -1.85
C GLN A 48 -9.50 15.77 -1.42
N ASP A 49 -8.22 15.79 -1.79
CA ASP A 49 -7.22 16.76 -1.29
C ASP A 49 -7.02 16.76 0.24
N MET A 50 -7.38 15.65 0.90
CA MET A 50 -7.28 15.47 2.36
C MET A 50 -5.97 14.80 2.80
N TYR A 51 -5.05 14.56 1.86
CA TYR A 51 -3.74 13.97 2.15
C TYR A 51 -2.61 14.98 1.95
N GLN A 52 -1.47 14.73 2.57
CA GLN A 52 -0.29 15.61 2.45
C GLN A 52 0.30 15.65 1.03
N TYR A 53 0.19 14.56 0.27
CA TYR A 53 0.57 14.50 -1.13
C TYR A 53 -0.63 14.86 -2.01
N LYS A 54 -0.47 15.86 -2.86
CA LYS A 54 -1.52 16.40 -3.74
C LYS A 54 -1.02 16.42 -5.17
N PRO A 55 -1.27 15.36 -5.96
CA PRO A 55 -0.92 15.33 -7.37
C PRO A 55 -1.63 16.44 -8.15
N GLN A 56 -0.98 16.95 -9.20
CA GLN A 56 -1.63 17.89 -10.11
C GLN A 56 -2.73 17.17 -10.90
N ARG A 57 -3.93 17.75 -10.95
CA ARG A 57 -5.05 17.20 -11.73
C ARG A 57 -4.96 17.59 -13.21
N PRO A 58 -5.46 16.73 -14.14
CA PRO A 58 -6.02 15.40 -13.87
C PRO A 58 -4.92 14.37 -13.53
N PHE A 59 -5.18 13.47 -12.59
CA PHE A 59 -4.29 12.36 -12.27
C PHE A 59 -5.05 11.06 -12.06
N SER A 60 -4.39 9.92 -12.26
CA SER A 60 -4.90 8.61 -11.91
C SER A 60 -4.53 8.30 -10.44
N PRO A 61 -5.46 7.85 -9.57
CA PRO A 61 -5.12 7.35 -8.24
C PRO A 61 -4.34 6.02 -8.32
N GLY A 62 -4.08 5.41 -7.17
CA GLY A 62 -3.35 4.14 -7.06
C GLY A 62 -1.85 4.36 -6.85
N GLY A 63 -1.44 4.30 -5.59
CA GLY A 63 -0.06 4.58 -5.15
C GLY A 63 0.86 3.37 -5.09
N GLU A 64 0.36 2.17 -5.38
CA GLU A 64 1.10 0.91 -5.28
C GLU A 64 0.68 -0.03 -6.41
N ILE A 65 1.66 -0.53 -7.16
CA ILE A 65 1.39 -1.34 -8.37
C ILE A 65 2.31 -2.55 -8.47
N SER A 66 1.87 -3.48 -9.28
CA SER A 66 2.72 -4.51 -9.88
C SER A 66 2.39 -4.67 -11.37
N GLY A 67 3.36 -5.11 -12.17
CA GLY A 67 3.16 -5.25 -13.60
C GLY A 67 4.39 -5.73 -14.33
N VAL A 68 4.37 -5.51 -15.65
CA VAL A 68 5.46 -5.93 -16.55
C VAL A 68 6.04 -4.70 -17.23
N VAL A 69 7.35 -4.59 -17.28
CA VAL A 69 8.05 -3.52 -17.98
C VAL A 69 7.73 -3.58 -19.48
N LYS A 70 7.09 -2.54 -20.00
CA LYS A 70 6.69 -2.39 -21.41
C LYS A 70 7.74 -1.66 -22.25
N ALA A 71 8.36 -0.63 -21.66
CA ALA A 71 9.39 0.16 -22.32
C ALA A 71 10.40 0.66 -21.29
N VAL A 72 11.61 0.92 -21.76
CA VAL A 72 12.76 1.34 -20.94
C VAL A 72 13.38 2.57 -21.56
N GLY A 73 13.58 3.60 -20.76
CA GLY A 73 14.25 4.85 -21.18
C GLY A 73 15.78 4.79 -21.07
N ASP A 74 16.40 5.80 -21.59
CA ASP A 74 17.86 5.89 -21.61
C ASP A 74 18.49 5.82 -20.22
N GLY A 75 19.60 5.10 -20.10
CA GLY A 75 20.38 4.98 -18.88
C GLY A 75 19.80 4.03 -17.82
N VAL A 76 18.67 3.38 -18.08
CA VAL A 76 18.16 2.32 -17.20
C VAL A 76 18.90 1.01 -17.49
N THR A 77 19.58 0.48 -16.48
CA THR A 77 20.32 -0.81 -16.55
C THR A 77 19.74 -1.87 -15.61
N SER A 78 18.84 -1.46 -14.69
CA SER A 78 18.27 -2.35 -13.68
C SER A 78 17.13 -3.23 -14.19
N PHE A 79 16.49 -2.85 -15.29
CA PHE A 79 15.35 -3.55 -15.88
C PHE A 79 15.43 -3.58 -17.40
N LYS A 80 14.76 -4.58 -17.99
CA LYS A 80 14.51 -4.72 -19.43
C LYS A 80 13.02 -4.98 -19.70
N VAL A 81 12.62 -4.80 -20.94
CA VAL A 81 11.26 -5.14 -21.40
C VAL A 81 10.95 -6.60 -21.06
N GLY A 82 9.79 -6.83 -20.50
CA GLY A 82 9.32 -8.16 -20.06
C GLY A 82 9.61 -8.49 -18.59
N ASP A 83 10.45 -7.72 -17.89
CA ASP A 83 10.68 -7.94 -16.46
C ASP A 83 9.42 -7.68 -15.65
N LYS A 84 9.16 -8.54 -14.66
CA LYS A 84 8.08 -8.35 -13.68
C LYS A 84 8.55 -7.44 -12.56
N VAL A 85 7.75 -6.44 -12.22
CA VAL A 85 8.11 -5.43 -11.22
C VAL A 85 6.94 -5.08 -10.30
N PHE A 86 7.25 -4.56 -9.13
CA PHE A 86 6.30 -3.95 -8.20
C PHE A 86 6.93 -2.74 -7.51
N GLY A 87 6.12 -1.81 -7.05
CA GLY A 87 6.65 -0.63 -6.39
C GLY A 87 5.59 0.38 -5.96
N SER A 88 6.06 1.39 -5.21
CA SER A 88 5.23 2.51 -4.80
C SER A 88 5.42 3.69 -5.76
N THR A 89 4.31 4.18 -6.30
CA THR A 89 4.26 5.25 -7.31
C THR A 89 3.73 6.56 -6.75
N GLY A 90 3.03 6.50 -5.61
CA GLY A 90 2.33 7.64 -5.01
C GLY A 90 0.98 7.93 -5.66
N ALA A 91 0.88 7.85 -6.98
CA ALA A 91 -0.34 7.94 -7.78
C ALA A 91 -0.04 7.39 -9.19
N GLY A 92 -1.07 7.22 -10.02
CA GLY A 92 -0.92 6.79 -11.42
C GLY A 92 -1.26 5.34 -11.69
N GLY A 93 -1.41 4.51 -10.65
CA GLY A 93 -1.55 3.05 -10.80
C GLY A 93 -2.91 2.57 -11.33
N MET A 94 -3.99 3.36 -11.21
CA MET A 94 -5.31 3.00 -11.74
C MET A 94 -5.42 3.31 -13.24
N ALA A 95 -4.39 2.90 -14.01
CA ALA A 95 -4.28 3.02 -15.46
C ALA A 95 -3.70 1.73 -16.03
N GLU A 96 -3.94 1.46 -17.33
CA GLU A 96 -3.36 0.28 -17.99
C GLU A 96 -1.83 0.34 -18.06
N GLU A 97 -1.26 1.55 -18.11
CA GLU A 97 0.19 1.79 -18.15
C GLU A 97 0.56 2.97 -17.26
N ILE A 98 1.74 2.90 -16.67
CA ILE A 98 2.27 3.97 -15.84
C ILE A 98 3.73 4.25 -16.16
N LEU A 99 4.11 5.52 -16.17
CA LEU A 99 5.49 5.99 -16.25
C LEU A 99 6.05 6.15 -14.83
N VAL A 100 7.17 5.50 -14.55
CA VAL A 100 7.79 5.57 -13.22
C VAL A 100 9.31 5.64 -13.31
N PRO A 101 9.99 6.31 -12.37
CA PRO A 101 11.44 6.18 -12.21
C PRO A 101 11.81 4.73 -11.90
N ALA A 102 12.78 4.19 -12.64
CA ALA A 102 13.19 2.78 -12.50
C ALA A 102 13.67 2.44 -11.07
N ASN A 103 14.27 3.39 -10.38
CA ASN A 103 14.77 3.22 -9.00
C ASN A 103 13.67 3.15 -7.93
N ARG A 104 12.39 3.37 -8.28
CA ARG A 104 11.25 3.15 -7.38
C ARG A 104 10.63 1.78 -7.50
N MET A 105 11.10 0.98 -8.44
CA MET A 105 10.57 -0.35 -8.69
C MET A 105 11.53 -1.42 -8.16
N ASN A 106 10.95 -2.54 -7.78
CA ASN A 106 11.64 -3.74 -7.34
C ASN A 106 11.33 -4.87 -8.32
N ALA A 107 12.28 -5.79 -8.51
CA ALA A 107 12.03 -7.01 -9.25
C ALA A 107 11.01 -7.87 -8.50
N LEU A 108 9.97 -8.33 -9.20
CA LEU A 108 8.97 -9.22 -8.64
C LEU A 108 9.51 -10.66 -8.65
N PRO A 109 9.60 -11.35 -7.50
CA PRO A 109 9.97 -12.76 -7.45
C PRO A 109 8.99 -13.63 -8.24
N ASP A 110 9.47 -14.69 -8.90
CA ASP A 110 8.64 -15.53 -9.75
C ASP A 110 7.51 -16.27 -9.01
N TYR A 111 7.70 -16.53 -7.71
CA TYR A 111 6.69 -17.19 -6.88
C TYR A 111 5.58 -16.24 -6.38
N MET A 112 5.77 -14.93 -6.50
CA MET A 112 4.81 -13.94 -5.97
C MET A 112 3.85 -13.50 -7.08
N PRO A 113 2.53 -13.65 -6.91
CA PRO A 113 1.55 -13.15 -7.86
C PRO A 113 1.45 -11.62 -7.84
N PHE A 114 0.95 -11.04 -8.94
CA PHE A 114 0.89 -9.58 -9.08
C PHE A 114 -0.01 -8.91 -8.05
N ASP A 115 -1.13 -9.50 -7.69
CA ASP A 115 -2.07 -8.96 -6.71
C ASP A 115 -1.48 -8.91 -5.31
N GLU A 116 -0.77 -9.94 -4.87
CA GLU A 116 -0.04 -9.93 -3.59
C GLU A 116 1.06 -8.86 -3.59
N ALA A 117 1.83 -8.76 -4.67
CA ALA A 117 2.91 -7.78 -4.80
C ALA A 117 2.39 -6.33 -4.75
N ALA A 118 1.22 -6.06 -5.38
CA ALA A 118 0.59 -4.75 -5.38
C ALA A 118 -0.02 -4.36 -4.02
N ALA A 119 -0.08 -5.26 -3.04
CA ALA A 119 -0.61 -5.00 -1.70
C ALA A 119 0.47 -5.05 -0.59
N LEU A 120 1.75 -5.17 -0.95
CA LEU A 120 2.84 -5.46 -0.02
C LEU A 120 3.47 -4.22 0.61
N LEU A 121 3.85 -3.22 -0.21
CA LEU A 121 4.73 -2.14 0.29
C LEU A 121 3.99 -1.15 1.19
N MET A 122 2.75 -0.79 0.87
CA MET A 122 2.00 0.16 1.69
C MET A 122 1.67 -0.42 3.06
N THR A 123 1.36 -1.69 3.14
CA THR A 123 0.98 -2.37 4.39
C THR A 123 2.20 -2.92 5.13
N TYR A 124 2.85 -3.93 4.59
CA TYR A 124 4.00 -4.60 5.22
C TYR A 124 5.25 -3.72 5.26
N GLY A 125 5.53 -2.96 4.20
CA GLY A 125 6.65 -2.02 4.17
C GLY A 125 6.53 -0.94 5.24
N THR A 126 5.33 -0.36 5.41
CA THR A 126 5.06 0.63 6.47
C THR A 126 5.25 0.02 7.85
N SER A 127 4.65 -1.15 8.12
CA SER A 127 4.72 -1.79 9.42
C SER A 127 6.12 -2.31 9.73
N HIS A 128 6.83 -2.86 8.73
CA HIS A 128 8.22 -3.28 8.90
C HIS A 128 9.12 -2.10 9.28
N TYR A 129 9.02 -0.98 8.55
CA TYR A 129 9.78 0.23 8.87
C TYR A 129 9.47 0.75 10.28
N ALA A 130 8.18 0.77 10.65
CA ALA A 130 7.77 1.23 11.98
C ALA A 130 8.33 0.33 13.10
N LEU A 131 8.21 -0.98 12.97
CA LEU A 131 8.60 -1.92 14.01
C LEU A 131 10.12 -2.10 14.10
N LYS A 132 10.77 -2.31 12.95
CA LYS A 132 12.21 -2.62 12.90
C LYS A 132 13.08 -1.37 12.95
N ASP A 133 12.85 -0.43 12.04
CA ASP A 133 13.78 0.69 11.83
C ASP A 133 13.51 1.86 12.78
N ARG A 134 12.25 2.04 13.22
CA ARG A 134 11.87 3.11 14.14
C ARG A 134 11.66 2.63 15.57
N GLY A 135 10.94 1.52 15.74
CA GLY A 135 10.63 0.93 17.05
C GLY A 135 11.75 0.08 17.61
N HIS A 136 12.65 -0.44 16.77
CA HIS A 136 13.73 -1.35 17.16
C HIS A 136 13.25 -2.52 18.01
N ILE A 137 12.06 -3.06 17.64
CA ILE A 137 11.40 -4.12 18.40
C ILE A 137 12.30 -5.34 18.56
N LYS A 138 12.28 -5.94 19.76
CA LYS A 138 13.09 -7.10 20.12
C LYS A 138 12.22 -8.29 20.48
N PRO A 139 12.72 -9.52 20.27
CA PRO A 139 12.03 -10.72 20.75
C PRO A 139 11.69 -10.62 22.24
N GLY A 140 10.47 -11.04 22.61
CA GLY A 140 9.96 -11.01 23.98
C GLY A 140 9.32 -9.69 24.41
N GLU A 141 9.44 -8.61 23.63
CA GLU A 141 8.73 -7.36 23.91
C GLU A 141 7.23 -7.49 23.64
N LYS A 142 6.43 -6.66 24.29
CA LYS A 142 4.98 -6.58 24.09
C LYS A 142 4.66 -5.50 23.06
N LEU A 143 3.94 -5.91 22.01
CA LEU A 143 3.47 -5.02 20.95
C LEU A 143 1.95 -4.89 21.00
N LEU A 144 1.45 -3.70 21.33
CA LEU A 144 0.03 -3.37 21.18
C LEU A 144 -0.22 -2.76 19.80
N VAL A 145 -1.11 -3.37 19.04
CA VAL A 145 -1.51 -2.87 17.71
C VAL A 145 -2.95 -2.35 17.77
N LEU A 146 -3.12 -1.04 17.57
CA LEU A 146 -4.44 -0.41 17.45
C LEU A 146 -4.93 -0.48 15.99
N GLY A 147 -6.23 -0.72 15.79
CA GLY A 147 -6.77 -0.95 14.45
C GLY A 147 -6.20 -2.21 13.80
N ALA A 148 -5.92 -3.23 14.60
CA ALA A 148 -5.14 -4.41 14.25
C ALA A 148 -5.67 -5.20 13.03
N ALA A 149 -6.98 -5.14 12.75
CA ALA A 149 -7.59 -5.83 11.61
C ALA A 149 -7.54 -5.03 10.29
N GLY A 150 -7.04 -3.79 10.30
CA GLY A 150 -6.79 -3.02 9.07
C GLY A 150 -5.52 -3.47 8.37
N GLY A 151 -5.32 -3.11 7.10
CA GLY A 151 -4.18 -3.57 6.30
C GLY A 151 -2.81 -3.36 6.96
N VAL A 152 -2.51 -2.13 7.40
CA VAL A 152 -1.25 -1.80 8.11
C VAL A 152 -1.20 -2.48 9.49
N GLY A 153 -2.35 -2.51 10.21
CA GLY A 153 -2.44 -3.14 11.52
C GLY A 153 -2.19 -4.65 11.45
N LEU A 154 -2.83 -5.33 10.50
CA LEU A 154 -2.64 -6.77 10.32
C LEU A 154 -1.21 -7.12 9.93
N ALA A 155 -0.61 -6.35 9.04
CA ALA A 155 0.80 -6.49 8.70
C ALA A 155 1.71 -6.30 9.95
N ALA A 156 1.36 -5.36 10.84
CA ALA A 156 2.09 -5.18 12.11
C ALA A 156 1.92 -6.37 13.06
N VAL A 157 0.72 -6.99 13.09
CA VAL A 157 0.48 -8.22 13.86
C VAL A 157 1.39 -9.35 13.36
N GLU A 158 1.32 -9.67 12.07
CA GLU A 158 2.07 -10.78 11.49
C GLU A 158 3.60 -10.54 11.58
N LEU A 159 4.07 -9.34 11.27
CA LEU A 159 5.49 -8.98 11.39
C LEU A 159 5.96 -8.99 12.85
N GLY A 160 5.15 -8.47 13.78
CA GLY A 160 5.47 -8.49 15.21
C GLY A 160 5.66 -9.90 15.73
N VAL A 161 4.78 -10.82 15.35
CA VAL A 161 4.90 -12.26 15.66
C VAL A 161 6.18 -12.84 15.04
N ALA A 162 6.44 -12.57 13.76
CA ALA A 162 7.64 -13.05 13.07
C ALA A 162 8.95 -12.50 13.67
N MET A 163 8.90 -11.31 14.29
CA MET A 163 10.02 -10.68 15.02
C MET A 163 10.14 -11.16 16.48
N GLY A 164 9.25 -12.07 16.91
CA GLY A 164 9.30 -12.69 18.24
C GLY A 164 8.65 -11.86 19.36
N ALA A 165 7.83 -10.86 19.05
CA ALA A 165 7.11 -10.08 20.03
C ALA A 165 5.86 -10.80 20.55
N GLU A 166 5.44 -10.50 21.81
CA GLU A 166 4.10 -10.84 22.30
C GLU A 166 3.09 -9.81 21.76
N VAL A 167 2.34 -10.18 20.72
CA VAL A 167 1.43 -9.25 20.02
C VAL A 167 0.06 -9.24 20.65
N ILE A 168 -0.45 -8.04 20.94
CA ILE A 168 -1.78 -7.78 21.49
C ILE A 168 -2.56 -6.96 20.45
N ALA A 169 -3.66 -7.53 19.92
CA ALA A 169 -4.49 -6.89 18.91
C ALA A 169 -5.64 -6.12 19.55
N ALA A 170 -5.83 -4.86 19.20
CA ALA A 170 -6.98 -4.07 19.58
C ALA A 170 -7.80 -3.71 18.33
N ALA A 171 -9.10 -4.05 18.32
CA ALA A 171 -10.00 -3.86 17.20
C ALA A 171 -11.40 -3.40 17.64
N SER A 172 -12.25 -3.01 16.67
CA SER A 172 -13.58 -2.45 16.96
C SER A 172 -14.68 -3.48 17.17
N SER A 173 -14.41 -4.77 16.93
CA SER A 173 -15.37 -5.86 17.16
C SER A 173 -14.66 -7.16 17.51
N GLN A 174 -15.40 -8.10 18.11
CA GLN A 174 -14.87 -9.41 18.47
C GLN A 174 -14.42 -10.21 17.25
N ASP A 175 -15.19 -10.23 16.17
CA ASP A 175 -14.82 -10.93 14.92
C ASP A 175 -13.47 -10.45 14.36
N LYS A 176 -13.20 -9.14 14.46
CA LYS A 176 -11.91 -8.56 14.06
C LYS A 176 -10.77 -8.97 15.00
N VAL A 177 -11.03 -9.08 16.29
CA VAL A 177 -10.06 -9.58 17.27
C VAL A 177 -9.74 -11.04 16.97
N ASP A 178 -10.76 -11.86 16.75
CA ASP A 178 -10.62 -13.30 16.46
C ASP A 178 -9.85 -13.51 15.15
N PHE A 179 -10.12 -12.67 14.15
CA PHE A 179 -9.34 -12.65 12.91
C PHE A 179 -7.86 -12.35 13.16
N CYS A 180 -7.53 -11.35 13.97
CA CYS A 180 -6.14 -11.04 14.33
C CYS A 180 -5.47 -12.19 15.10
N ILE A 181 -6.20 -12.85 15.99
CA ILE A 181 -5.70 -14.04 16.71
C ILE A 181 -5.44 -15.18 15.73
N SER A 182 -6.31 -15.41 14.74
CA SER A 182 -6.09 -16.42 13.69
C SER A 182 -4.85 -16.13 12.83
N LYS A 183 -4.38 -14.88 12.83
CA LYS A 183 -3.17 -14.42 12.14
C LYS A 183 -1.94 -14.32 13.04
N GLY A 184 -2.05 -14.86 14.26
CA GLY A 184 -0.92 -15.03 15.18
C GLY A 184 -0.85 -14.05 16.35
N ALA A 185 -1.77 -13.11 16.50
CA ALA A 185 -1.83 -12.30 17.71
C ALA A 185 -2.03 -13.21 18.94
N HIS A 186 -1.26 -12.96 19.99
CA HIS A 186 -1.30 -13.78 21.22
C HIS A 186 -2.53 -13.49 22.08
N LYS A 187 -3.00 -12.25 22.06
CA LYS A 187 -4.16 -11.74 22.79
C LYS A 187 -4.85 -10.65 21.98
N GLY A 188 -6.08 -10.35 22.35
CA GLY A 188 -6.78 -9.20 21.78
C GLY A 188 -7.92 -8.74 22.68
N PHE A 189 -8.39 -7.52 22.40
CA PHE A 189 -9.55 -6.94 23.05
C PHE A 189 -10.29 -5.99 22.11
N VAL A 190 -11.57 -5.82 22.36
CA VAL A 190 -12.40 -4.83 21.69
C VAL A 190 -12.29 -3.50 22.42
N TYR A 191 -11.90 -2.45 21.71
CA TYR A 191 -11.93 -1.11 22.29
C TYR A 191 -13.32 -0.47 22.07
N PRO A 192 -13.79 0.39 22.99
CA PRO A 192 -15.10 1.02 22.89
C PRO A 192 -15.18 1.95 21.68
N GLU A 193 -16.34 1.99 21.03
CA GLU A 193 -16.59 2.87 19.87
C GLU A 193 -16.59 4.35 20.22
N ASN A 194 -16.97 4.68 21.47
CA ASN A 194 -16.99 6.04 21.97
C ASN A 194 -15.85 6.32 22.95
N PRO A 195 -15.36 7.57 23.05
CA PRO A 195 -14.38 7.93 24.06
C PRO A 195 -14.91 7.56 25.46
N LEU A 196 -14.06 6.87 26.22
CA LEU A 196 -14.37 6.57 27.62
C LEU A 196 -14.76 7.86 28.39
N SER A 197 -15.82 7.81 29.18
CA SER A 197 -16.14 8.88 30.12
C SER A 197 -15.01 9.07 31.15
N ARG A 198 -15.00 10.21 31.86
CA ARG A 198 -13.98 10.44 32.91
C ARG A 198 -13.96 9.34 33.96
N ASP A 199 -15.12 8.74 34.26
CA ASP A 199 -15.29 7.70 35.30
C ASP A 199 -14.87 6.31 34.80
N GLN A 200 -14.64 6.14 33.50
CA GLN A 200 -14.20 4.89 32.86
C GLN A 200 -12.69 4.89 32.52
N ARG A 201 -11.99 6.00 32.78
CA ARG A 201 -10.54 6.15 32.58
C ARG A 201 -9.79 5.85 33.86
#